data_3442d53a77b1d4597dec0d0d38b6324e
#
_entry.id   3442d53a77b1d4597dec0d0d38b6324e
#
_cell.length_a   1.000
_cell.length_b   1.000
_cell.length_c   1.000
_cell.angle_alpha   90.00
_cell.angle_beta   90.00
_cell.angle_gamma   90.00
#
_symmetry.space_group_name_H-M   'P 1'
#
loop_
_entity.id
_entity.type
_entity.pdbx_description
1 polymer ?
#
loop_
_entity_poly.entity_id
_entity_poly.type
_entity_poly.pdbx_seq_one_letter_code
_entity_poly.pdbx_strand_id
1 'polypeptide(L)'
;MSALYMIVGTLVALGVLVTFHEFGHFWVARRCGVKVLRFSVGFGTPLLRWHDRQGTEFVVAAIPLGGYVKMLDEREGEVPADQLDQSFNRKTVGQRIAIVAAGPIANFMLAMAFFWVLAMMGSQQVRPVIGAVEGGSLAAQAGLVAGQEIVSIDGEPTTGWSNVNLQLVRRLGESGSLQVVVREPGTTAEASYQLVLKDWLKGADEPDPIKSLGIRPWRPELPAVLAELDPKGPAQAAGLKTGDKLLALNDQAVKDWQQVVDWVRVHPEARIVVHVERDGVQLDIPLTLAARGEGKAATGYLGAGVKGVDWPPAMIREVSYGPLAAIGEGAKRTWTMSILTLDSLKKMLFGELSVKNLSGPITIAKVAGASAQSGVADFLNFLAYLSISLGVLNLLPIPVLDGGHLLFYLIEWARGRPLSDRVQGWGMQIGISLVVGVMLLALINDLGRL
;
A
#
# COMPACT_ATOMS: atom_id res chain seq x y z
N MET A 1 5.10 -8.04 21.17
CA MET A 1 5.99 -7.17 20.33
C MET A 1 5.25 -6.54 19.15
N SER A 2 4.38 -7.26 18.45
CA SER A 2 3.61 -6.72 17.30
C SER A 2 2.76 -5.47 17.60
N ALA A 3 2.07 -5.43 18.75
CA ALA A 3 1.26 -4.27 19.13
C ALA A 3 2.10 -2.99 19.34
N LEU A 4 3.30 -3.10 19.90
CA LEU A 4 4.21 -1.97 20.07
C LEU A 4 4.66 -1.40 18.73
N TYR A 5 5.07 -2.25 17.78
CA TYR A 5 5.43 -1.82 16.43
C TYR A 5 4.26 -1.16 15.70
N MET A 6 3.05 -1.69 15.87
CA MET A 6 1.84 -1.09 15.29
C MET A 6 1.59 0.32 15.85
N ILE A 7 1.64 0.51 17.17
CA ILE A 7 1.42 1.80 17.79
C ILE A 7 2.53 2.78 17.41
N VAL A 8 3.79 2.41 17.61
CA VAL A 8 4.94 3.29 17.34
C VAL A 8 5.03 3.59 15.85
N GLY A 9 4.90 2.58 14.98
CA GLY A 9 4.93 2.77 13.53
C GLY A 9 3.84 3.73 13.04
N THR A 10 2.62 3.60 13.57
CA THR A 10 1.51 4.50 13.23
C THR A 10 1.78 5.94 13.72
N LEU A 11 2.24 6.10 14.96
CA LEU A 11 2.54 7.43 15.52
C LEU A 11 3.65 8.13 14.75
N VAL A 12 4.71 7.41 14.40
CA VAL A 12 5.81 7.95 13.58
C VAL A 12 5.31 8.30 12.18
N ALA A 13 4.53 7.42 11.55
CA ALA A 13 4.00 7.66 10.22
C ALA A 13 3.13 8.92 10.18
N LEU A 14 2.11 9.00 11.05
CA LEU A 14 1.23 10.17 11.11
C LEU A 14 2.00 11.43 11.51
N GLY A 15 2.89 11.33 12.50
CA GLY A 15 3.70 12.45 12.94
C GLY A 15 4.55 13.05 11.82
N VAL A 16 5.25 12.21 11.06
CA VAL A 16 6.07 12.66 9.92
C VAL A 16 5.20 13.26 8.82
N LEU A 17 4.18 12.53 8.36
CA LEU A 17 3.37 12.96 7.21
C LEU A 17 2.60 14.25 7.47
N VAL A 18 1.98 14.36 8.65
CA VAL A 18 1.24 15.56 9.03
C VAL A 18 2.17 16.74 9.23
N THR A 19 3.31 16.53 9.90
CA THR A 19 4.27 17.62 10.11
C THR A 19 4.77 18.20 8.79
N PHE A 20 5.08 17.37 7.80
CA PHE A 20 5.51 17.85 6.48
C PHE A 20 4.39 18.52 5.71
N HIS A 21 3.17 18.00 5.81
CA HIS A 21 2.00 18.63 5.22
C HIS A 21 1.77 20.05 5.76
N GLU A 22 1.68 20.19 7.08
CA GLU A 22 1.50 21.48 7.76
C GLU A 22 2.70 22.41 7.52
N PHE A 23 3.90 21.85 7.44
CA PHE A 23 5.10 22.62 7.12
C PHE A 23 5.03 23.25 5.71
N GLY A 24 4.42 22.57 4.75
CA GLY A 24 4.14 23.13 3.43
C GLY A 24 3.32 24.43 3.52
N HIS A 25 2.18 24.39 4.20
CA HIS A 25 1.33 25.56 4.43
C HIS A 25 2.08 26.66 5.19
N PHE A 26 2.74 26.31 6.26
CA PHE A 26 3.50 27.24 7.10
C PHE A 26 4.59 27.98 6.32
N TRP A 27 5.38 27.24 5.56
CA TRP A 27 6.52 27.82 4.83
C TRP A 27 6.07 28.78 3.74
N VAL A 28 5.05 28.41 2.96
CA VAL A 28 4.52 29.27 1.88
C VAL A 28 3.74 30.45 2.45
N ALA A 29 2.95 30.27 3.53
CA ALA A 29 2.26 31.36 4.21
C ALA A 29 3.22 32.47 4.63
N ARG A 30 4.35 32.09 5.25
CA ARG A 30 5.39 33.07 5.64
C ARG A 30 6.01 33.76 4.44
N ARG A 31 6.28 33.02 3.33
CA ARG A 31 6.83 33.61 2.11
C ARG A 31 5.85 34.57 1.44
N CYS A 32 4.56 34.36 1.63
CA CYS A 32 3.49 35.28 1.17
C CYS A 32 3.24 36.43 2.17
N GLY A 33 4.01 36.54 3.25
CA GLY A 33 3.84 37.59 4.26
C GLY A 33 2.59 37.43 5.12
N VAL A 34 2.11 36.20 5.30
CA VAL A 34 1.04 35.89 6.27
C VAL A 34 1.67 35.65 7.63
N LYS A 35 1.12 36.28 8.68
CA LYS A 35 1.51 36.00 10.05
C LYS A 35 0.97 34.66 10.51
N VAL A 36 1.86 33.73 10.83
CA VAL A 36 1.48 32.44 11.41
C VAL A 36 1.51 32.57 12.93
N LEU A 37 0.36 32.32 13.55
CA LEU A 37 0.19 32.41 15.00
C LEU A 37 0.65 31.16 15.71
N ARG A 38 0.29 29.96 15.14
CA ARG A 38 0.65 28.68 15.74
C ARG A 38 0.89 27.62 14.65
N PHE A 39 1.89 26.82 14.91
CA PHE A 39 2.17 25.57 14.19
C PHE A 39 2.04 24.41 15.18
N SER A 40 1.07 23.53 15.00
CA SER A 40 0.84 22.43 15.93
C SER A 40 0.98 21.08 15.25
N VAL A 41 1.77 20.20 15.85
CA VAL A 41 1.80 18.76 15.57
C VAL A 41 0.97 18.08 16.64
N GLY A 42 -0.19 17.55 16.24
CA GLY A 42 -1.18 16.98 17.14
C GLY A 42 -2.26 17.97 17.59
N PHE A 43 -3.22 17.42 18.33
CA PHE A 43 -4.34 18.13 18.93
C PHE A 43 -4.37 17.98 20.45
N GLY A 44 -5.14 18.83 21.12
CA GLY A 44 -5.40 18.76 22.56
C GLY A 44 -4.34 19.50 23.39
N THR A 45 -4.02 18.96 24.57
CA THR A 45 -3.13 19.62 25.54
C THR A 45 -1.70 19.69 25.03
N PRO A 46 -1.07 20.89 25.00
CA PRO A 46 0.34 21.03 24.63
C PRO A 46 1.26 20.30 25.61
N LEU A 47 2.07 19.39 25.08
CA LEU A 47 3.16 18.72 25.82
C LEU A 47 4.44 19.53 25.79
N LEU A 48 4.75 20.14 24.63
CA LEU A 48 5.87 21.04 24.44
C LEU A 48 5.38 22.27 23.69
N ARG A 49 5.92 23.46 24.06
CA ARG A 49 5.66 24.72 23.36
C ARG A 49 6.88 25.63 23.42
N TRP A 50 7.12 26.30 22.30
CA TRP A 50 8.15 27.33 22.19
C TRP A 50 7.74 28.35 21.14
N HIS A 51 8.39 29.50 21.11
CA HIS A 51 8.16 30.55 20.11
C HIS A 51 9.42 30.76 19.30
N ASP A 52 9.24 31.03 18.02
CA ASP A 52 10.36 31.47 17.18
C ASP A 52 10.54 32.99 17.23
N ARG A 53 11.54 33.48 16.49
CA ARG A 53 11.87 34.91 16.42
C ARG A 53 10.78 35.77 15.77
N GLN A 54 9.84 35.18 15.04
CA GLN A 54 8.72 35.86 14.39
C GLN A 54 7.41 35.79 15.20
N GLY A 55 7.48 35.19 16.40
CA GLY A 55 6.35 35.10 17.32
C GLY A 55 5.39 33.94 17.02
N THR A 56 5.72 33.01 16.11
CA THR A 56 4.91 31.81 15.94
C THR A 56 5.10 30.86 17.11
N GLU A 57 4.01 30.42 17.70
CA GLU A 57 4.02 29.38 18.73
C GLU A 57 4.08 28.00 18.06
N PHE A 58 5.14 27.22 18.34
CA PHE A 58 5.25 25.82 17.95
C PHE A 58 4.76 24.95 19.09
N VAL A 59 3.92 23.97 18.77
CA VAL A 59 3.29 23.08 19.75
C VAL A 59 3.44 21.62 19.30
N VAL A 60 3.83 20.77 20.24
CA VAL A 60 3.67 19.32 20.16
C VAL A 60 2.58 18.95 21.14
N ALA A 61 1.46 18.45 20.65
CA ALA A 61 0.28 18.15 21.45
C ALA A 61 0.13 16.67 21.75
N ALA A 62 -0.70 16.34 22.75
CA ALA A 62 -0.82 15.00 23.31
C ALA A 62 -1.46 13.98 22.37
N ILE A 63 -2.30 14.42 21.43
CA ILE A 63 -3.00 13.52 20.49
C ILE A 63 -2.36 13.65 19.11
N PRO A 64 -1.48 12.74 18.66
CA PRO A 64 -0.71 12.88 17.44
C PRO A 64 -1.51 12.43 16.18
N LEU A 65 -2.82 12.72 16.16
CA LEU A 65 -3.73 12.37 15.07
C LEU A 65 -4.01 13.54 14.14
N GLY A 66 -2.96 14.28 13.74
CA GLY A 66 -3.12 15.43 12.86
C GLY A 66 -2.20 16.58 13.25
N GLY A 67 -2.49 17.75 12.70
CA GLY A 67 -1.81 19.01 12.99
C GLY A 67 -2.62 20.17 12.45
N TYR A 68 -2.15 21.38 12.64
CA TYR A 68 -2.71 22.58 12.02
C TYR A 68 -1.74 23.75 12.03
N VAL A 69 -1.89 24.60 11.04
CA VAL A 69 -1.24 25.92 10.97
C VAL A 69 -2.30 26.98 11.19
N LYS A 70 -2.25 27.68 12.33
CA LYS A 70 -3.13 28.82 12.58
C LYS A 70 -2.51 30.08 12.00
N MET A 71 -3.15 30.62 10.99
CA MET A 71 -2.79 31.87 10.32
C MET A 71 -3.60 33.01 10.89
N LEU A 72 -3.11 34.24 10.77
CA LEU A 72 -3.87 35.42 11.11
C LEU A 72 -4.98 35.61 10.05
N ASP A 73 -6.24 35.67 10.48
CA ASP A 73 -7.39 35.79 9.60
C ASP A 73 -8.52 36.61 10.31
N GLU A 74 -9.04 37.64 9.67
CA GLU A 74 -10.10 38.50 10.23
C GLU A 74 -11.43 37.74 10.47
N ARG A 75 -11.61 36.59 9.85
CA ARG A 75 -12.81 35.74 10.04
C ARG A 75 -12.78 34.94 11.35
N GLU A 76 -11.57 34.79 11.95
CA GLU A 76 -11.37 34.02 13.17
C GLU A 76 -11.24 34.90 14.43
N GLY A 77 -11.18 36.22 14.29
CA GLY A 77 -11.08 37.16 15.40
C GLY A 77 -10.65 38.55 14.98
N GLU A 78 -10.62 39.46 15.95
CA GLU A 78 -10.19 40.85 15.73
C GLU A 78 -8.69 40.89 15.40
N VAL A 79 -8.33 41.57 14.31
CA VAL A 79 -6.96 41.77 13.86
C VAL A 79 -6.56 43.23 14.10
N PRO A 80 -5.40 43.46 14.78
CA PRO A 80 -4.89 44.83 14.96
C PRO A 80 -4.70 45.54 13.60
N ALA A 81 -4.97 46.83 13.54
CA ALA A 81 -4.93 47.59 12.30
C ALA A 81 -3.55 47.61 11.62
N ASP A 82 -2.47 47.50 12.40
CA ASP A 82 -1.09 47.42 11.94
C ASP A 82 -0.68 46.02 11.38
N GLN A 83 -1.56 45.00 11.52
CA GLN A 83 -1.32 43.63 11.08
C GLN A 83 -2.29 43.15 9.99
N LEU A 84 -3.22 44.02 9.56
CA LEU A 84 -4.24 43.69 8.55
C LEU A 84 -3.63 43.14 7.26
N ASP A 85 -2.49 43.71 6.81
CA ASP A 85 -1.78 43.26 5.61
C ASP A 85 -1.14 41.88 5.74
N GLN A 86 -1.03 41.40 6.98
CA GLN A 86 -0.47 40.06 7.28
C GLN A 86 -1.59 39.01 7.42
N SER A 87 -2.87 39.39 7.25
CA SER A 87 -3.99 38.48 7.33
C SER A 87 -4.14 37.66 6.06
N PHE A 88 -4.42 36.36 6.23
CA PHE A 88 -4.57 35.41 5.13
C PHE A 88 -5.69 35.79 4.16
N ASN A 89 -6.83 36.20 4.69
CA ASN A 89 -7.99 36.58 3.87
C ASN A 89 -7.77 37.84 3.01
N ARG A 90 -6.80 38.70 3.36
CA ARG A 90 -6.41 39.87 2.57
C ARG A 90 -5.37 39.60 1.50
N LYS A 91 -4.79 38.41 1.45
CA LYS A 91 -3.85 38.02 0.41
C LYS A 91 -4.54 37.85 -0.93
N THR A 92 -3.78 38.08 -2.01
CA THR A 92 -4.29 37.84 -3.36
C THR A 92 -4.77 36.39 -3.51
N VAL A 93 -5.70 36.15 -4.42
CA VAL A 93 -6.22 34.80 -4.68
C VAL A 93 -5.08 33.83 -5.01
N GLY A 94 -4.09 34.26 -5.83
CA GLY A 94 -2.93 33.45 -6.18
C GLY A 94 -2.08 33.07 -4.97
N GLN A 95 -1.88 33.99 -4.02
CA GLN A 95 -1.15 33.69 -2.77
C GLN A 95 -1.92 32.70 -1.91
N ARG A 96 -3.25 32.83 -1.78
CA ARG A 96 -4.09 31.88 -1.04
C ARG A 96 -4.08 30.50 -1.67
N ILE A 97 -4.16 30.42 -3.01
CA ILE A 97 -4.00 29.16 -3.76
C ILE A 97 -2.63 28.53 -3.47
N ALA A 98 -1.55 29.32 -3.55
CA ALA A 98 -0.20 28.82 -3.31
C ALA A 98 -0.04 28.27 -1.86
N ILE A 99 -0.60 28.98 -0.86
CA ILE A 99 -0.52 28.56 0.54
C ILE A 99 -1.27 27.23 0.74
N VAL A 100 -2.50 27.12 0.21
CA VAL A 100 -3.31 25.92 0.41
C VAL A 100 -2.78 24.71 -0.40
N ALA A 101 -2.27 24.93 -1.61
CA ALA A 101 -1.66 23.87 -2.40
C ALA A 101 -0.34 23.36 -1.80
N ALA A 102 0.30 24.14 -0.96
CA ALA A 102 1.64 23.81 -0.44
C ALA A 102 1.66 22.59 0.47
N GLY A 103 0.59 22.31 1.24
CA GLY A 103 0.48 21.11 2.06
C GLY A 103 0.52 19.83 1.23
N PRO A 104 -0.42 19.64 0.30
CA PRO A 104 -0.39 18.49 -0.60
C PRO A 104 0.90 18.37 -1.41
N ILE A 105 1.45 19.48 -1.91
CA ILE A 105 2.73 19.48 -2.63
C ILE A 105 3.86 19.00 -1.74
N ALA A 106 3.90 19.42 -0.46
CA ALA A 106 4.92 18.95 0.48
C ALA A 106 4.86 17.43 0.68
N ASN A 107 3.65 16.83 0.68
CA ASN A 107 3.49 15.39 0.75
C ASN A 107 4.05 14.67 -0.51
N PHE A 108 3.82 15.20 -1.71
CA PHE A 108 4.43 14.63 -2.92
C PHE A 108 5.95 14.76 -2.91
N MET A 109 6.48 15.90 -2.44
CA MET A 109 7.92 16.09 -2.28
C MET A 109 8.52 15.11 -1.27
N LEU A 110 7.83 14.87 -0.16
CA LEU A 110 8.24 13.90 0.85
C LEU A 110 8.25 12.47 0.29
N ALA A 111 7.20 12.09 -0.44
CA ALA A 111 7.14 10.79 -1.11
C ALA A 111 8.28 10.61 -2.11
N MET A 112 8.56 11.64 -2.92
CA MET A 112 9.67 11.65 -3.86
C MET A 112 11.02 11.48 -3.14
N ALA A 113 11.20 12.14 -1.99
CA ALA A 113 12.40 12.00 -1.19
C ALA A 113 12.56 10.58 -0.62
N PHE A 114 11.49 9.96 -0.15
CA PHE A 114 11.53 8.56 0.30
C PHE A 114 11.85 7.60 -0.85
N PHE A 115 11.21 7.74 -2.01
CA PHE A 115 11.54 6.91 -3.16
C PHE A 115 12.94 7.15 -3.70
N TRP A 116 13.45 8.39 -3.62
CA TRP A 116 14.83 8.70 -3.94
C TRP A 116 15.81 7.94 -3.04
N VAL A 117 15.60 7.96 -1.72
CA VAL A 117 16.41 7.21 -0.76
C VAL A 117 16.33 5.71 -1.04
N LEU A 118 15.12 5.18 -1.26
CA LEU A 118 14.90 3.76 -1.58
C LEU A 118 15.60 3.34 -2.87
N ALA A 119 15.57 4.19 -3.90
CA ALA A 119 16.25 3.92 -5.15
C ALA A 119 17.78 3.88 -5.01
N MET A 120 18.34 4.70 -4.12
CA MET A 120 19.78 4.66 -3.78
C MET A 120 20.16 3.46 -2.90
N MET A 121 19.29 3.07 -1.95
CA MET A 121 19.53 1.87 -1.12
C MET A 121 19.59 0.60 -1.96
N GLY A 122 19.00 0.64 -3.15
CA GLY A 122 18.84 -0.55 -3.99
C GLY A 122 17.79 -1.52 -3.45
N SER A 123 17.38 -2.43 -4.30
CA SER A 123 16.46 -3.50 -3.94
C SER A 123 16.81 -4.78 -4.67
N GLN A 124 16.70 -5.90 -3.99
CA GLN A 124 16.71 -7.20 -4.62
C GLN A 124 15.30 -7.53 -5.09
N GLN A 125 15.15 -7.76 -6.37
CA GLN A 125 13.87 -8.10 -6.98
C GLN A 125 13.94 -9.52 -7.56
N VAL A 126 12.90 -10.30 -7.27
CA VAL A 126 12.74 -11.60 -7.90
C VAL A 126 12.28 -11.39 -9.33
N ARG A 127 13.06 -11.93 -10.29
CA ARG A 127 12.73 -11.87 -11.73
C ARG A 127 11.33 -12.46 -11.97
N PRO A 128 10.48 -11.81 -12.78
CA PRO A 128 9.11 -12.26 -12.98
C PRO A 128 9.03 -13.42 -13.98
N VAL A 129 9.61 -14.56 -13.59
CA VAL A 129 9.60 -15.78 -14.38
C VAL A 129 8.34 -16.58 -14.06
N ILE A 130 7.63 -17.00 -15.10
CA ILE A 130 6.44 -17.84 -15.02
C ILE A 130 6.85 -19.24 -14.57
N GLY A 131 6.34 -19.72 -13.43
CA GLY A 131 6.59 -21.08 -12.94
C GLY A 131 5.63 -22.10 -13.52
N ALA A 132 4.35 -21.71 -13.65
CA ALA A 132 3.32 -22.53 -14.27
C ALA A 132 2.20 -21.67 -14.86
N VAL A 133 1.51 -22.20 -15.85
CA VAL A 133 0.31 -21.60 -16.44
C VAL A 133 -0.84 -22.59 -16.29
N GLU A 134 -1.96 -22.11 -15.71
CA GLU A 134 -3.15 -22.93 -15.50
C GLU A 134 -3.87 -23.20 -16.82
N GLY A 135 -4.22 -24.47 -17.07
CA GLY A 135 -4.92 -24.86 -18.30
C GLY A 135 -6.27 -24.12 -18.46
N GLY A 136 -6.54 -23.65 -19.67
CA GLY A 136 -7.76 -22.89 -19.98
C GLY A 136 -7.81 -21.44 -19.49
N SER A 137 -6.76 -20.98 -18.79
CA SER A 137 -6.64 -19.59 -18.29
C SER A 137 -6.39 -18.60 -19.43
N LEU A 138 -6.50 -17.29 -19.13
CA LEU A 138 -6.18 -16.22 -20.09
C LEU A 138 -4.73 -16.31 -20.59
N ALA A 139 -3.79 -16.63 -19.69
CA ALA A 139 -2.39 -16.83 -20.03
C ALA A 139 -2.20 -18.04 -20.98
N ALA A 140 -2.88 -19.16 -20.70
CA ALA A 140 -2.81 -20.36 -21.54
C ALA A 140 -3.43 -20.12 -22.94
N GLN A 141 -4.57 -19.42 -22.99
CA GLN A 141 -5.23 -19.06 -24.27
C GLN A 141 -4.36 -18.14 -25.13
N ALA A 142 -3.59 -17.25 -24.49
CA ALA A 142 -2.64 -16.37 -25.18
C ALA A 142 -1.36 -17.10 -25.62
N GLY A 143 -1.09 -18.33 -25.13
CA GLY A 143 0.11 -19.11 -25.46
C GLY A 143 1.30 -18.87 -24.55
N LEU A 144 1.11 -18.24 -23.37
CA LEU A 144 2.17 -18.13 -22.37
C LEU A 144 2.53 -19.51 -21.80
N VAL A 145 3.81 -19.74 -21.50
CA VAL A 145 4.31 -21.00 -20.95
C VAL A 145 5.25 -20.80 -19.78
N ALA A 146 5.45 -21.86 -19.02
CA ALA A 146 6.43 -21.87 -17.92
C ALA A 146 7.85 -21.62 -18.41
N GLY A 147 8.65 -20.94 -17.60
CA GLY A 147 10.04 -20.56 -17.87
C GLY A 147 10.20 -19.20 -18.54
N GLN A 148 9.18 -18.62 -19.13
CA GLN A 148 9.23 -17.28 -19.72
C GLN A 148 9.35 -16.20 -18.64
N GLU A 149 10.19 -15.18 -18.87
CA GLU A 149 10.30 -13.99 -18.02
C GLU A 149 9.46 -12.85 -18.60
N ILE A 150 8.53 -12.29 -17.83
CA ILE A 150 7.75 -11.12 -18.23
C ILE A 150 8.66 -9.89 -18.19
N VAL A 151 8.92 -9.26 -19.34
CA VAL A 151 9.82 -8.09 -19.46
C VAL A 151 9.10 -6.77 -19.63
N SER A 152 7.85 -6.78 -20.12
CA SER A 152 6.99 -5.59 -20.11
C SER A 152 5.51 -5.96 -20.16
N ILE A 153 4.67 -5.04 -19.66
CA ILE A 153 3.21 -5.09 -19.76
C ILE A 153 2.75 -3.74 -20.27
N ASP A 154 1.95 -3.73 -21.35
CA ASP A 154 1.46 -2.54 -22.04
C ASP A 154 2.56 -1.50 -22.34
N GLY A 155 3.76 -1.98 -22.72
CA GLY A 155 4.94 -1.19 -23.01
C GLY A 155 5.73 -0.70 -21.79
N GLU A 156 5.23 -0.90 -20.56
CA GLU A 156 5.95 -0.52 -19.33
C GLU A 156 6.87 -1.66 -18.88
N PRO A 157 8.19 -1.42 -18.69
CA PRO A 157 9.15 -2.42 -18.27
C PRO A 157 8.83 -3.01 -16.90
N THR A 158 9.04 -4.33 -16.77
CA THR A 158 8.90 -5.06 -15.50
C THR A 158 10.24 -5.64 -15.07
N THR A 159 10.73 -5.23 -13.89
CA THR A 159 11.99 -5.74 -13.32
C THR A 159 11.78 -6.85 -12.31
N GLY A 160 10.57 -6.93 -11.76
CA GLY A 160 10.16 -7.93 -10.76
C GLY A 160 8.64 -8.06 -10.69
N TRP A 161 8.19 -9.03 -9.88
CA TRP A 161 6.77 -9.33 -9.70
C TRP A 161 5.95 -8.15 -9.17
N SER A 162 6.56 -7.25 -8.38
CA SER A 162 5.89 -6.03 -7.90
C SER A 162 5.53 -5.10 -9.05
N ASN A 163 6.40 -4.97 -10.07
CA ASN A 163 6.11 -4.17 -11.25
C ASN A 163 5.02 -4.83 -12.12
N VAL A 164 5.09 -6.17 -12.29
CA VAL A 164 4.03 -6.92 -12.99
C VAL A 164 2.68 -6.66 -12.33
N ASN A 165 2.60 -6.87 -11.01
CA ASN A 165 1.36 -6.65 -10.27
C ASN A 165 0.84 -5.21 -10.40
N LEU A 166 1.74 -4.23 -10.32
CA LEU A 166 1.40 -2.81 -10.47
C LEU A 166 0.73 -2.51 -11.83
N GLN A 167 1.29 -3.02 -12.92
CA GLN A 167 0.71 -2.81 -14.26
C GLN A 167 -0.63 -3.52 -14.41
N LEU A 168 -0.76 -4.72 -13.84
CA LEU A 168 -2.02 -5.47 -13.84
C LEU A 168 -3.11 -4.78 -13.02
N VAL A 169 -2.78 -4.23 -11.85
CA VAL A 169 -3.74 -3.47 -11.02
C VAL A 169 -4.34 -2.27 -11.78
N ARG A 170 -3.59 -1.63 -12.65
CA ARG A 170 -4.10 -0.54 -13.50
C ARG A 170 -5.20 -0.98 -14.47
N ARG A 171 -5.25 -2.26 -14.80
CA ARG A 171 -6.22 -2.85 -15.75
C ARG A 171 -7.47 -3.43 -15.08
N LEU A 172 -7.56 -3.36 -13.74
CA LEU A 172 -8.73 -3.87 -12.99
C LEU A 172 -10.02 -3.16 -13.44
N GLY A 173 -11.08 -3.93 -13.64
CA GLY A 173 -12.39 -3.45 -14.10
C GLY A 173 -12.47 -3.20 -15.60
N GLU A 174 -11.37 -3.28 -16.35
CA GLU A 174 -11.33 -2.92 -17.76
C GLU A 174 -11.59 -4.09 -18.69
N SER A 175 -12.01 -3.75 -19.92
CA SER A 175 -12.09 -4.66 -21.06
C SER A 175 -11.12 -4.19 -22.15
N GLY A 176 -10.60 -5.13 -22.94
CA GLY A 176 -9.67 -4.82 -24.03
C GLY A 176 -8.51 -5.80 -24.11
N SER A 177 -7.44 -5.42 -24.80
CA SER A 177 -6.25 -6.24 -24.96
C SER A 177 -5.17 -5.81 -23.96
N LEU A 178 -4.58 -6.79 -23.26
CA LEU A 178 -3.41 -6.63 -22.43
C LEU A 178 -2.21 -7.19 -23.19
N GLN A 179 -1.22 -6.33 -23.48
CA GLN A 179 0.00 -6.78 -24.13
C GLN A 179 1.01 -7.23 -23.08
N VAL A 180 1.50 -8.45 -23.21
CA VAL A 180 2.57 -9.00 -22.35
C VAL A 180 3.74 -9.38 -23.24
N VAL A 181 4.90 -8.76 -23.02
CA VAL A 181 6.14 -9.14 -23.68
C VAL A 181 6.94 -10.01 -22.72
N VAL A 182 7.37 -11.16 -23.20
CA VAL A 182 8.18 -12.10 -22.44
C VAL A 182 9.50 -12.37 -23.13
N ARG A 183 10.50 -12.74 -22.34
CA ARG A 183 11.77 -13.28 -22.83
C ARG A 183 11.74 -14.79 -22.73
N GLU A 184 12.11 -15.45 -23.82
CA GLU A 184 12.14 -16.89 -23.90
C GLU A 184 13.25 -17.50 -22.99
N PRO A 185 13.01 -18.67 -22.37
CA PRO A 185 13.97 -19.30 -21.47
C PRO A 185 15.33 -19.49 -22.12
N GLY A 186 16.40 -19.06 -21.43
CA GLY A 186 17.79 -19.25 -21.88
C GLY A 186 18.21 -18.42 -23.10
N THR A 187 17.38 -17.49 -23.56
CA THR A 187 17.65 -16.64 -24.73
C THR A 187 17.49 -15.14 -24.40
N THR A 188 17.86 -14.30 -25.35
CA THR A 188 17.54 -12.86 -25.32
C THR A 188 16.35 -12.51 -26.22
N ALA A 189 15.75 -13.50 -26.89
CA ALA A 189 14.61 -13.29 -27.78
C ALA A 189 13.38 -12.90 -26.97
N GLU A 190 12.66 -11.89 -27.45
CA GLU A 190 11.43 -11.41 -26.85
C GLU A 190 10.25 -11.73 -27.78
N ALA A 191 9.16 -12.17 -27.18
CA ALA A 191 7.91 -12.47 -27.86
C ALA A 191 6.75 -11.68 -27.21
N SER A 192 5.82 -11.20 -28.03
CA SER A 192 4.67 -10.42 -27.57
C SER A 192 3.40 -11.25 -27.67
N TYR A 193 2.66 -11.29 -26.58
CA TYR A 193 1.40 -11.99 -26.43
C TYR A 193 0.27 -11.01 -26.10
N GLN A 194 -0.94 -11.30 -26.59
CA GLN A 194 -2.13 -10.49 -26.35
C GLN A 194 -3.14 -11.30 -25.54
N LEU A 195 -3.49 -10.81 -24.34
CA LEU A 195 -4.53 -11.39 -23.52
C LEU A 195 -5.79 -10.55 -23.63
N VAL A 196 -6.93 -11.18 -23.91
CA VAL A 196 -8.23 -10.50 -24.03
C VAL A 196 -8.88 -10.42 -22.66
N LEU A 197 -9.01 -9.22 -22.14
CA LEU A 197 -9.69 -8.92 -20.88
C LEU A 197 -11.15 -8.57 -21.16
N LYS A 198 -12.07 -9.02 -20.29
CA LYS A 198 -13.49 -8.65 -20.35
C LYS A 198 -13.99 -8.38 -18.93
N ASP A 199 -14.33 -7.12 -18.65
CA ASP A 199 -14.75 -6.68 -17.30
C ASP A 199 -13.88 -7.33 -16.20
N TRP A 200 -12.56 -7.30 -16.46
CA TRP A 200 -11.61 -8.15 -15.76
C TRP A 200 -11.51 -7.78 -14.27
N LEU A 201 -11.87 -8.73 -13.40
CA LEU A 201 -11.93 -8.56 -11.95
C LEU A 201 -12.79 -7.37 -11.49
N LYS A 202 -13.80 -6.98 -12.30
CA LYS A 202 -14.70 -5.89 -11.97
C LYS A 202 -15.45 -6.18 -10.68
N GLY A 203 -15.36 -5.24 -9.73
CA GLY A 203 -16.04 -5.34 -8.44
C GLY A 203 -15.52 -6.46 -7.53
N ALA A 204 -14.39 -7.08 -7.85
CA ALA A 204 -13.81 -8.13 -7.01
C ALA A 204 -13.32 -7.55 -5.67
N ASP A 205 -13.61 -8.29 -4.60
CA ASP A 205 -13.07 -8.03 -3.28
C ASP A 205 -11.66 -8.66 -3.21
N GLU A 206 -10.65 -7.87 -2.87
CA GLU A 206 -9.25 -8.30 -2.75
C GLU A 206 -8.75 -9.10 -3.98
N PRO A 207 -8.76 -8.47 -5.18
CA PRO A 207 -8.38 -9.16 -6.41
C PRO A 207 -6.90 -9.60 -6.38
N ASP A 208 -6.64 -10.80 -6.89
CA ASP A 208 -5.28 -11.27 -7.20
C ASP A 208 -5.09 -11.28 -8.73
N PRO A 209 -4.52 -10.21 -9.30
CA PRO A 209 -4.39 -10.05 -10.74
C PRO A 209 -3.54 -11.15 -11.39
N ILE A 210 -2.41 -11.53 -10.79
CA ILE A 210 -1.49 -12.52 -11.34
C ILE A 210 -2.16 -13.88 -11.41
N LYS A 211 -2.78 -14.30 -10.31
CA LYS A 211 -3.50 -15.57 -10.23
C LYS A 211 -4.69 -15.61 -11.19
N SER A 212 -5.42 -14.50 -11.35
CA SER A 212 -6.60 -14.45 -12.25
C SER A 212 -6.25 -14.61 -13.73
N LEU A 213 -5.01 -14.28 -14.13
CA LEU A 213 -4.51 -14.61 -15.46
C LEU A 213 -4.18 -16.10 -15.61
N GLY A 214 -4.15 -16.86 -14.49
CA GLY A 214 -3.70 -18.26 -14.43
C GLY A 214 -2.18 -18.39 -14.40
N ILE A 215 -1.46 -17.35 -13.99
CA ILE A 215 0.00 -17.35 -13.86
C ILE A 215 0.37 -17.70 -12.43
N ARG A 216 1.23 -18.68 -12.27
CA ARG A 216 1.93 -18.95 -11.00
C ARG A 216 3.39 -18.50 -11.13
N PRO A 217 3.85 -17.57 -10.27
CA PRO A 217 5.25 -17.20 -10.22
C PRO A 217 6.15 -18.41 -9.99
N TRP A 218 7.30 -18.43 -10.67
CA TRP A 218 8.33 -19.42 -10.37
C TRP A 218 8.83 -19.23 -8.93
N ARG A 219 9.00 -20.34 -8.25
CA ARG A 219 9.57 -20.39 -6.89
C ARG A 219 10.53 -21.55 -6.81
N PRO A 220 11.61 -21.46 -6.01
CA PRO A 220 12.47 -22.61 -5.76
C PRO A 220 11.65 -23.72 -5.10
N GLU A 221 11.93 -24.95 -5.47
CA GLU A 221 11.33 -26.11 -4.81
C GLU A 221 11.77 -26.12 -3.34
N LEU A 222 10.81 -26.18 -2.44
CA LEU A 222 11.04 -26.27 -1.01
C LEU A 222 11.01 -27.75 -0.63
N PRO A 223 12.13 -28.36 -0.25
CA PRO A 223 12.14 -29.74 0.23
C PRO A 223 11.13 -29.91 1.39
N ALA A 224 10.36 -30.97 1.35
CA ALA A 224 9.39 -31.27 2.41
C ALA A 224 10.08 -31.83 3.66
N VAL A 225 11.11 -31.12 4.17
CA VAL A 225 11.87 -31.46 5.39
C VAL A 225 11.46 -30.51 6.50
N LEU A 226 10.92 -31.04 7.57
CA LEU A 226 10.41 -30.25 8.70
C LEU A 226 11.54 -29.52 9.43
N ALA A 227 11.39 -28.21 9.61
CA ALA A 227 12.35 -27.37 10.34
C ALA A 227 11.72 -26.76 11.60
N GLU A 228 10.43 -26.46 11.54
CA GLU A 228 9.71 -25.84 12.65
C GLU A 228 8.40 -26.61 12.93
N LEU A 229 8.07 -26.76 14.19
CA LEU A 229 6.81 -27.36 14.63
C LEU A 229 6.12 -26.42 15.62
N ASP A 230 4.82 -26.20 15.42
CA ASP A 230 4.00 -25.49 16.39
C ASP A 230 3.82 -26.38 17.63
N PRO A 231 4.26 -25.94 18.83
CA PRO A 231 4.11 -26.71 20.07
C PRO A 231 2.68 -27.15 20.39
N LYS A 232 1.70 -26.44 19.85
CA LYS A 232 0.27 -26.73 20.02
C LYS A 232 -0.36 -27.33 18.76
N GLY A 233 0.44 -27.59 17.74
CA GLY A 233 -0.01 -28.09 16.43
C GLY A 233 -0.17 -29.61 16.38
N PRO A 234 -1.02 -30.09 15.43
CA PRO A 234 -1.23 -31.54 15.23
C PRO A 234 0.03 -32.33 14.93
N ALA A 235 0.96 -31.74 14.16
CA ALA A 235 2.22 -32.39 13.79
C ALA A 235 3.03 -32.79 15.01
N GLN A 236 3.24 -31.88 15.95
CA GLN A 236 4.01 -32.15 17.16
C GLN A 236 3.26 -33.12 18.09
N ALA A 237 1.95 -32.97 18.24
CA ALA A 237 1.13 -33.86 19.05
C ALA A 237 1.15 -35.31 18.55
N ALA A 238 1.29 -35.51 17.24
CA ALA A 238 1.40 -36.84 16.61
C ALA A 238 2.82 -37.42 16.64
N GLY A 239 3.82 -36.68 17.12
CA GLY A 239 5.21 -37.16 17.21
C GLY A 239 6.06 -36.93 15.97
N LEU A 240 5.65 -36.05 15.05
CA LEU A 240 6.54 -35.52 14.01
C LEU A 240 7.67 -34.73 14.66
N LYS A 241 8.86 -34.75 14.07
CA LYS A 241 10.07 -34.10 14.57
C LYS A 241 10.71 -33.23 13.51
N THR A 242 11.46 -32.25 13.96
CA THR A 242 12.37 -31.48 13.09
C THR A 242 13.37 -32.43 12.44
N GLY A 243 13.59 -32.30 11.13
CA GLY A 243 14.43 -33.19 10.33
C GLY A 243 13.66 -34.30 9.60
N ASP A 244 12.39 -34.54 9.93
CA ASP A 244 11.55 -35.49 9.20
C ASP A 244 11.36 -35.02 7.76
N LYS A 245 11.65 -35.89 6.79
CA LYS A 245 11.36 -35.65 5.38
C LYS A 245 10.05 -36.35 5.04
N LEU A 246 9.04 -35.54 4.65
CA LEU A 246 7.74 -36.05 4.23
C LEU A 246 7.85 -36.70 2.86
N LEU A 247 7.43 -37.97 2.76
CA LEU A 247 7.43 -38.75 1.53
C LEU A 247 6.05 -38.82 0.88
N ALA A 248 5.00 -38.97 1.70
CA ALA A 248 3.63 -39.03 1.22
C ALA A 248 2.63 -38.58 2.30
N LEU A 249 1.44 -38.18 1.85
CA LEU A 249 0.24 -37.95 2.68
C LEU A 249 -0.80 -38.99 2.24
N ASN A 250 -1.13 -39.95 3.09
CA ASN A 250 -1.84 -41.16 2.71
C ASN A 250 -1.13 -41.82 1.48
N ASP A 251 -1.87 -42.16 0.45
CA ASP A 251 -1.33 -42.77 -0.78
C ASP A 251 -0.73 -41.76 -1.78
N GLN A 252 -0.72 -40.45 -1.45
CA GLN A 252 -0.27 -39.42 -2.35
C GLN A 252 1.18 -39.01 -2.07
N ALA A 253 2.10 -39.38 -2.97
CA ALA A 253 3.51 -39.00 -2.84
C ALA A 253 3.71 -37.48 -2.88
N VAL A 254 4.62 -36.99 -2.04
CA VAL A 254 4.99 -35.59 -1.90
C VAL A 254 6.36 -35.36 -2.50
N LYS A 255 6.51 -34.42 -3.44
CA LYS A 255 7.78 -34.01 -4.03
C LYS A 255 8.36 -32.77 -3.34
N ASP A 256 7.51 -31.85 -2.96
CA ASP A 256 7.88 -30.56 -2.36
C ASP A 256 6.89 -30.15 -1.26
N TRP A 257 7.29 -29.15 -0.47
CA TRP A 257 6.47 -28.63 0.61
C TRP A 257 5.19 -27.93 0.12
N GLN A 258 5.20 -27.34 -1.09
CA GLN A 258 4.00 -26.67 -1.61
C GLN A 258 2.87 -27.67 -1.84
N GLN A 259 3.18 -28.86 -2.30
CA GLN A 259 2.17 -29.92 -2.45
C GLN A 259 1.56 -30.31 -1.10
N VAL A 260 2.37 -30.34 -0.03
CA VAL A 260 1.86 -30.57 1.34
C VAL A 260 0.90 -29.47 1.75
N VAL A 261 1.29 -28.20 1.55
CA VAL A 261 0.46 -27.04 1.90
C VAL A 261 -0.85 -27.04 1.12
N ASP A 262 -0.80 -27.27 -0.19
CA ASP A 262 -1.99 -27.26 -1.04
C ASP A 262 -2.95 -28.38 -0.65
N TRP A 263 -2.43 -29.56 -0.36
CA TRP A 263 -3.23 -30.69 0.08
C TRP A 263 -3.85 -30.46 1.46
N VAL A 264 -3.04 -30.07 2.44
CA VAL A 264 -3.51 -29.82 3.81
C VAL A 264 -4.59 -28.75 3.86
N ARG A 265 -4.41 -27.65 3.08
CA ARG A 265 -5.31 -26.50 3.07
C ARG A 265 -6.77 -26.89 2.78
N VAL A 266 -6.98 -27.80 1.83
CA VAL A 266 -8.34 -28.19 1.38
C VAL A 266 -8.91 -29.38 2.18
N HIS A 267 -8.22 -29.88 3.20
CA HIS A 267 -8.64 -31.00 3.99
C HIS A 267 -8.66 -30.67 5.52
N PRO A 268 -9.47 -29.68 5.96
CA PRO A 268 -9.60 -29.40 7.39
C PRO A 268 -10.13 -30.64 8.14
N GLU A 269 -9.63 -30.87 9.35
CA GLU A 269 -10.03 -31.96 10.26
C GLU A 269 -9.87 -33.38 9.70
N ALA A 270 -9.20 -33.54 8.55
CA ALA A 270 -9.00 -34.85 7.97
C ALA A 270 -8.05 -35.72 8.80
N ARG A 271 -8.39 -37.00 8.94
CA ARG A 271 -7.48 -38.03 9.46
C ARG A 271 -6.57 -38.48 8.33
N ILE A 272 -5.26 -38.43 8.55
CA ILE A 272 -4.24 -38.77 7.57
C ILE A 272 -3.14 -39.61 8.18
N VAL A 273 -2.46 -40.37 7.33
CA VAL A 273 -1.18 -40.98 7.65
C VAL A 273 -0.09 -40.21 6.92
N VAL A 274 0.85 -39.66 7.67
CA VAL A 274 2.02 -38.99 7.10
C VAL A 274 3.18 -39.99 7.05
N HIS A 275 3.63 -40.30 5.83
CA HIS A 275 4.80 -41.15 5.62
C HIS A 275 6.05 -40.28 5.65
N VAL A 276 6.95 -40.53 6.58
CA VAL A 276 8.18 -39.75 6.74
C VAL A 276 9.42 -40.63 6.72
N GLU A 277 10.53 -40.04 6.30
CA GLU A 277 11.87 -40.58 6.49
C GLU A 277 12.56 -39.85 7.64
N ARG A 278 12.92 -40.58 8.71
CA ARG A 278 13.65 -40.06 9.88
C ARG A 278 14.90 -40.92 10.08
N ASP A 279 16.08 -40.30 9.99
CA ASP A 279 17.39 -40.99 10.15
C ASP A 279 17.53 -42.22 9.22
N GLY A 280 16.99 -42.14 8.00
CA GLY A 280 17.00 -43.22 7.03
C GLY A 280 15.95 -44.32 7.23
N VAL A 281 15.08 -44.19 8.26
CA VAL A 281 14.00 -45.13 8.54
C VAL A 281 12.67 -44.52 8.12
N GLN A 282 11.87 -45.29 7.39
CA GLN A 282 10.50 -44.86 7.05
C GLN A 282 9.54 -45.14 8.21
N LEU A 283 8.73 -44.16 8.55
CA LEU A 283 7.75 -44.21 9.64
C LEU A 283 6.41 -43.72 9.12
N ASP A 284 5.34 -44.37 9.60
CA ASP A 284 3.96 -44.01 9.32
C ASP A 284 3.37 -43.34 10.56
N ILE A 285 3.04 -42.09 10.45
CA ILE A 285 2.57 -41.28 11.59
C ILE A 285 1.12 -40.85 11.33
N PRO A 286 0.15 -41.52 12.01
CA PRO A 286 -1.24 -41.10 11.90
C PRO A 286 -1.50 -39.81 12.68
N LEU A 287 -2.21 -38.86 12.08
CA LEU A 287 -2.62 -37.62 12.73
C LEU A 287 -3.95 -37.11 12.18
N THR A 288 -4.56 -36.20 12.92
CA THR A 288 -5.74 -35.47 12.49
C THR A 288 -5.35 -34.00 12.30
N LEU A 289 -5.59 -33.44 11.13
CA LEU A 289 -5.36 -32.01 10.86
C LEU A 289 -6.27 -31.16 11.72
N ALA A 290 -5.80 -30.00 12.15
CA ALA A 290 -6.67 -28.99 12.75
C ALA A 290 -7.38 -28.16 11.66
N ALA A 291 -8.46 -27.49 12.04
CA ALA A 291 -9.08 -26.44 11.20
C ALA A 291 -8.65 -25.06 11.69
N ARG A 292 -8.39 -24.14 10.75
CA ARG A 292 -8.25 -22.70 10.99
C ARG A 292 -9.35 -21.96 10.23
N GLY A 293 -10.07 -21.07 10.92
CA GLY A 293 -11.26 -20.40 10.37
C GLY A 293 -12.54 -21.19 10.66
N GLU A 294 -13.69 -20.62 10.32
CA GLU A 294 -15.00 -21.21 10.59
C GLU A 294 -15.80 -21.46 9.30
N GLY A 295 -16.66 -22.47 9.33
CA GLY A 295 -17.58 -22.79 8.27
C GLY A 295 -16.90 -23.11 6.93
N LYS A 296 -17.42 -22.57 5.83
CA LYS A 296 -16.90 -22.82 4.46
C LYS A 296 -15.50 -22.20 4.21
N ALA A 297 -15.05 -21.32 5.06
CA ALA A 297 -13.71 -20.70 4.98
C ALA A 297 -12.66 -21.46 5.81
N ALA A 298 -13.05 -22.56 6.48
CA ALA A 298 -12.11 -23.38 7.26
C ALA A 298 -11.05 -23.99 6.35
N THR A 299 -9.77 -23.85 6.75
CA THR A 299 -8.62 -24.45 6.08
C THR A 299 -7.93 -25.43 7.00
N GLY A 300 -7.40 -26.52 6.43
CA GLY A 300 -6.62 -27.49 7.19
C GLY A 300 -5.30 -26.89 7.68
N TYR A 301 -4.86 -27.36 8.85
CA TYR A 301 -3.63 -26.93 9.48
C TYR A 301 -2.86 -28.11 10.06
N LEU A 302 -1.58 -28.23 9.65
CA LEU A 302 -0.66 -29.28 10.09
C LEU A 302 0.16 -28.85 11.34
N GLY A 303 0.45 -27.58 11.47
CA GLY A 303 1.31 -27.07 12.54
C GLY A 303 2.79 -27.39 12.34
N ALA A 304 3.25 -27.38 11.11
CA ALA A 304 4.65 -27.63 10.71
C ALA A 304 5.10 -26.63 9.67
N GLY A 305 6.40 -26.36 9.64
CA GLY A 305 7.07 -25.53 8.64
C GLY A 305 8.38 -26.16 8.17
N VAL A 306 8.86 -25.73 7.03
CA VAL A 306 10.15 -26.16 6.45
C VAL A 306 11.14 -24.99 6.46
N LYS A 307 12.43 -25.30 6.39
CA LYS A 307 13.46 -24.28 6.22
C LYS A 307 13.32 -23.64 4.84
N GLY A 308 13.32 -22.32 4.80
CA GLY A 308 13.37 -21.58 3.54
C GLY A 308 14.62 -21.96 2.74
N VAL A 309 14.48 -21.90 1.42
CA VAL A 309 15.59 -22.11 0.48
C VAL A 309 16.00 -20.75 -0.06
N ASP A 310 17.29 -20.50 -0.15
CA ASP A 310 17.80 -19.29 -0.77
C ASP A 310 17.41 -19.24 -2.25
N TRP A 311 17.03 -18.08 -2.72
CA TRP A 311 16.73 -17.88 -4.12
C TRP A 311 17.99 -18.04 -4.95
N PRO A 312 17.95 -18.79 -6.06
CA PRO A 312 19.10 -18.87 -6.97
C PRO A 312 19.51 -17.46 -7.42
N PRO A 313 20.82 -17.13 -7.41
CA PRO A 313 21.30 -15.80 -7.81
C PRO A 313 20.81 -15.38 -9.20
N ALA A 314 20.62 -16.33 -10.12
CA ALA A 314 20.06 -16.07 -11.44
C ALA A 314 18.62 -15.57 -11.44
N MET A 315 17.87 -15.81 -10.37
CA MET A 315 16.48 -15.35 -10.19
C MET A 315 16.36 -14.05 -9.43
N ILE A 316 17.47 -13.52 -8.92
CA ILE A 316 17.51 -12.23 -8.23
C ILE A 316 18.13 -11.19 -9.16
N ARG A 317 17.48 -10.05 -9.26
CA ARG A 317 18.00 -8.86 -9.92
C ARG A 317 18.24 -7.78 -8.88
N GLU A 318 19.46 -7.29 -8.79
CA GLU A 318 19.75 -6.09 -8.00
C GLU A 318 19.46 -4.85 -8.85
N VAL A 319 18.60 -3.99 -8.32
CA VAL A 319 18.24 -2.72 -8.94
C VAL A 319 18.66 -1.60 -8.00
N SER A 320 19.66 -0.84 -8.39
CA SER A 320 20.13 0.34 -7.67
C SER A 320 20.41 1.47 -8.64
N TYR A 321 20.24 2.69 -8.18
CA TYR A 321 20.42 3.89 -8.98
C TYR A 321 21.46 4.79 -8.34
N GLY A 322 22.32 5.39 -9.15
CA GLY A 322 23.19 6.48 -8.66
C GLY A 322 22.36 7.69 -8.21
N PRO A 323 22.93 8.59 -7.38
CA PRO A 323 22.15 9.65 -6.70
C PRO A 323 21.31 10.53 -7.65
N LEU A 324 21.83 10.88 -8.80
CA LEU A 324 21.11 11.71 -9.81
C LEU A 324 20.02 10.92 -10.53
N ALA A 325 20.30 9.67 -10.95
CA ALA A 325 19.31 8.81 -11.57
C ALA A 325 18.17 8.45 -10.61
N ALA A 326 18.48 8.27 -9.33
CA ALA A 326 17.52 8.00 -8.27
C ALA A 326 16.49 9.12 -8.09
N ILE A 327 16.85 10.40 -8.36
CA ILE A 327 15.89 11.53 -8.35
C ILE A 327 14.81 11.31 -9.41
N GLY A 328 15.24 10.98 -10.64
CA GLY A 328 14.33 10.69 -11.74
C GLY A 328 13.41 9.51 -11.45
N GLU A 329 13.96 8.44 -10.87
CA GLU A 329 13.18 7.25 -10.46
C GLU A 329 12.18 7.59 -9.35
N GLY A 330 12.59 8.36 -8.34
CA GLY A 330 11.72 8.84 -7.27
C GLY A 330 10.55 9.68 -7.80
N ALA A 331 10.83 10.60 -8.72
CA ALA A 331 9.80 11.43 -9.37
C ALA A 331 8.84 10.57 -10.22
N LYS A 332 9.39 9.67 -11.06
CA LYS A 332 8.59 8.74 -11.88
C LYS A 332 7.67 7.88 -11.00
N ARG A 333 8.19 7.31 -9.94
CA ARG A 333 7.44 6.44 -9.03
C ARG A 333 6.35 7.22 -8.29
N THR A 334 6.65 8.43 -7.82
CA THR A 334 5.66 9.32 -7.18
C THR A 334 4.53 9.64 -8.15
N TRP A 335 4.85 10.03 -9.38
CA TRP A 335 3.86 10.32 -10.42
C TRP A 335 2.99 9.11 -10.73
N THR A 336 3.61 7.95 -11.00
CA THR A 336 2.90 6.70 -11.32
C THR A 336 1.93 6.31 -10.20
N MET A 337 2.37 6.38 -8.94
CA MET A 337 1.51 6.06 -7.80
C MET A 337 0.39 7.07 -7.58
N SER A 338 0.65 8.36 -7.86
CA SER A 338 -0.39 9.40 -7.78
C SER A 338 -1.49 9.16 -8.81
N ILE A 339 -1.13 8.86 -10.05
CA ILE A 339 -2.10 8.54 -11.11
C ILE A 339 -2.86 7.24 -10.77
N LEU A 340 -2.18 6.21 -10.28
CA LEU A 340 -2.82 4.97 -9.86
C LEU A 340 -3.84 5.20 -8.73
N THR A 341 -3.50 6.04 -7.76
CA THR A 341 -4.41 6.39 -6.66
C THR A 341 -5.65 7.10 -7.18
N LEU A 342 -5.49 8.08 -8.09
CA LEU A 342 -6.60 8.79 -8.72
C LEU A 342 -7.46 7.85 -9.57
N ASP A 343 -6.86 6.98 -10.36
CA ASP A 343 -7.57 6.01 -11.19
C ASP A 343 -8.35 4.99 -10.33
N SER A 344 -7.75 4.52 -9.26
CA SER A 344 -8.42 3.62 -8.30
C SER A 344 -9.63 4.29 -7.65
N LEU A 345 -9.52 5.55 -7.24
CA LEU A 345 -10.65 6.32 -6.70
C LEU A 345 -11.75 6.51 -7.75
N LYS A 346 -11.38 6.85 -8.98
CA LYS A 346 -12.32 6.93 -10.10
C LYS A 346 -13.03 5.59 -10.31
N LYS A 347 -12.29 4.49 -10.41
CA LYS A 347 -12.85 3.14 -10.61
C LYS A 347 -13.78 2.71 -9.47
N MET A 348 -13.48 3.10 -8.23
CA MET A 348 -14.39 2.90 -7.08
C MET A 348 -15.69 3.69 -7.23
N LEU A 349 -15.61 4.95 -7.67
CA LEU A 349 -16.80 5.79 -7.89
C LEU A 349 -17.73 5.24 -8.98
N PHE A 350 -17.16 4.64 -10.03
CA PHE A 350 -17.93 4.03 -11.14
C PHE A 350 -18.29 2.55 -10.91
N GLY A 351 -17.94 1.98 -9.75
CA GLY A 351 -18.25 0.58 -9.41
C GLY A 351 -17.43 -0.46 -10.17
N GLU A 352 -16.31 -0.06 -10.77
CA GLU A 352 -15.35 -0.96 -11.42
C GLU A 352 -14.46 -1.66 -10.40
N LEU A 353 -14.16 -0.98 -9.29
CA LEU A 353 -13.49 -1.54 -8.12
C LEU A 353 -14.44 -1.57 -6.92
N SER A 354 -14.37 -2.62 -6.13
CA SER A 354 -15.14 -2.73 -4.88
C SER A 354 -14.68 -1.69 -3.86
N VAL A 355 -15.63 -0.98 -3.25
CA VAL A 355 -15.35 -0.07 -2.13
C VAL A 355 -14.85 -0.80 -0.89
N LYS A 356 -15.00 -2.11 -0.82
CA LYS A 356 -14.40 -2.94 0.22
C LYS A 356 -12.88 -2.98 0.17
N ASN A 357 -12.27 -2.59 -0.97
CA ASN A 357 -10.82 -2.45 -1.08
C ASN A 357 -10.28 -1.19 -0.38
N LEU A 358 -11.17 -0.31 0.10
CA LEU A 358 -10.76 0.85 0.88
C LEU A 358 -10.29 0.42 2.28
N SER A 359 -9.05 0.74 2.58
CA SER A 359 -8.44 0.47 3.89
C SER A 359 -8.82 1.54 4.91
N GLY A 360 -9.22 1.11 6.08
CA GLY A 360 -9.50 2.00 7.21
C GLY A 360 -8.29 2.16 8.15
N PRO A 361 -8.47 2.91 9.25
CA PRO A 361 -7.39 3.23 10.17
C PRO A 361 -6.76 2.00 10.84
N ILE A 362 -7.53 0.94 11.07
CA ILE A 362 -7.03 -0.30 11.68
C ILE A 362 -6.08 -1.03 10.71
N THR A 363 -6.48 -1.17 9.44
CA THR A 363 -5.63 -1.76 8.41
C THR A 363 -4.35 -0.93 8.20
N ILE A 364 -4.45 0.41 8.15
CA ILE A 364 -3.29 1.30 8.04
C ILE A 364 -2.33 1.07 9.21
N ALA A 365 -2.84 0.97 10.44
CA ALA A 365 -2.01 0.71 11.62
C ALA A 365 -1.35 -0.67 11.61
N LYS A 366 -2.08 -1.73 11.16
CA LYS A 366 -1.52 -3.07 10.97
C LYS A 366 -0.37 -3.05 9.95
N VAL A 367 -0.56 -2.38 8.80
CA VAL A 367 0.46 -2.28 7.75
C VAL A 367 1.65 -1.45 8.22
N ALA A 368 1.43 -0.34 8.95
CA ALA A 368 2.51 0.45 9.56
C ALA A 368 3.38 -0.40 10.49
N GLY A 369 2.75 -1.20 11.35
CA GLY A 369 3.45 -2.10 12.27
C GLY A 369 4.23 -3.20 11.56
N ALA A 370 3.61 -3.84 10.56
CA ALA A 370 4.25 -4.87 9.76
C ALA A 370 5.45 -4.32 8.97
N SER A 371 5.28 -3.17 8.31
CA SER A 371 6.37 -2.51 7.56
C SER A 371 7.52 -2.10 8.48
N ALA A 372 7.22 -1.60 9.69
CA ALA A 372 8.25 -1.26 10.67
C ALA A 372 9.02 -2.50 11.19
N GLN A 373 8.36 -3.66 11.29
CA GLN A 373 9.01 -4.93 11.61
C GLN A 373 9.88 -5.46 10.47
N SER A 374 9.44 -5.30 9.23
CA SER A 374 10.15 -5.78 8.04
C SER A 374 11.44 -5.02 7.76
N GLY A 375 11.58 -3.80 8.31
CA GLY A 375 12.79 -3.00 8.22
C GLY A 375 12.58 -1.59 7.66
N VAL A 376 13.67 -0.84 7.64
CA VAL A 376 13.64 0.60 7.28
C VAL A 376 13.15 0.82 5.83
N ALA A 377 13.57 -0.02 4.89
CA ALA A 377 13.18 0.12 3.49
C ALA A 377 11.66 -0.07 3.29
N ASP A 378 11.08 -1.09 3.92
CA ASP A 378 9.64 -1.34 3.84
C ASP A 378 8.83 -0.24 4.52
N PHE A 379 9.34 0.27 5.64
CA PHE A 379 8.70 1.38 6.34
C PHE A 379 8.75 2.69 5.54
N LEU A 380 9.89 3.03 4.93
CA LEU A 380 10.00 4.19 4.03
C LEU A 380 9.08 4.06 2.81
N ASN A 381 8.98 2.85 2.26
CA ASN A 381 8.07 2.56 1.15
C ASN A 381 6.60 2.77 1.55
N PHE A 382 6.20 2.28 2.71
CA PHE A 382 4.88 2.52 3.30
C PHE A 382 4.61 4.03 3.50
N LEU A 383 5.57 4.77 4.08
CA LEU A 383 5.46 6.22 4.27
C LEU A 383 5.29 6.96 2.94
N ALA A 384 6.03 6.56 1.89
CA ALA A 384 5.91 7.16 0.57
C ALA A 384 4.49 6.98 -0.01
N TYR A 385 3.94 5.76 0.05
CA TYR A 385 2.57 5.50 -0.43
C TYR A 385 1.52 6.25 0.38
N LEU A 386 1.65 6.26 1.70
CA LEU A 386 0.71 6.98 2.57
C LEU A 386 0.78 8.50 2.34
N SER A 387 1.98 9.03 2.10
CA SER A 387 2.20 10.44 1.77
C SER A 387 1.53 10.82 0.44
N ILE A 388 1.65 9.98 -0.60
CA ILE A 388 0.96 10.20 -1.86
C ILE A 388 -0.56 10.16 -1.67
N SER A 389 -1.06 9.15 -0.96
CA SER A 389 -2.49 9.02 -0.69
C SER A 389 -3.03 10.25 0.02
N LEU A 390 -2.32 10.75 1.03
CA LEU A 390 -2.70 11.98 1.76
C LEU A 390 -2.67 13.20 0.83
N GLY A 391 -1.62 13.34 0.00
CA GLY A 391 -1.51 14.43 -0.98
C GLY A 391 -2.64 14.40 -2.01
N VAL A 392 -2.95 13.22 -2.56
CA VAL A 392 -4.04 13.04 -3.55
C VAL A 392 -5.39 13.33 -2.92
N LEU A 393 -5.69 12.74 -1.75
CA LEU A 393 -6.97 12.94 -1.06
C LEU A 393 -7.18 14.41 -0.71
N ASN A 394 -6.14 15.11 -0.20
CA ASN A 394 -6.22 16.52 0.11
C ASN A 394 -6.40 17.43 -1.12
N LEU A 395 -6.02 16.98 -2.33
CA LEU A 395 -6.28 17.71 -3.56
C LEU A 395 -7.66 17.44 -4.17
N LEU A 396 -8.41 16.46 -3.67
CA LEU A 396 -9.79 16.25 -4.14
C LEU A 396 -10.66 17.48 -3.84
N PRO A 397 -11.61 17.85 -4.73
CA PRO A 397 -12.45 19.02 -4.56
C PRO A 397 -13.56 18.78 -3.51
N ILE A 398 -13.16 18.34 -2.32
CA ILE A 398 -14.05 18.06 -1.19
C ILE A 398 -13.90 19.21 -0.18
N PRO A 399 -14.91 20.08 -0.01
CA PRO A 399 -14.89 21.12 1.01
C PRO A 399 -14.64 20.50 2.39
N VAL A 400 -13.67 20.99 3.13
CA VAL A 400 -13.05 20.47 4.36
C VAL A 400 -11.60 20.07 4.14
N LEU A 401 -11.25 19.62 2.93
CA LEU A 401 -9.88 19.34 2.52
C LEU A 401 -9.30 20.54 1.76
N ASP A 402 -8.00 20.60 1.62
CA ASP A 402 -7.33 21.68 0.89
C ASP A 402 -7.86 21.87 -0.54
N GLY A 403 -8.13 20.75 -1.24
CA GLY A 403 -8.68 20.77 -2.59
C GLY A 403 -10.04 21.45 -2.70
N GLY A 404 -10.85 21.38 -1.64
CA GLY A 404 -12.11 22.13 -1.59
C GLY A 404 -11.90 23.65 -1.46
N HIS A 405 -10.94 24.06 -0.63
CA HIS A 405 -10.54 25.47 -0.54
C HIS A 405 -9.91 25.95 -1.84
N LEU A 406 -9.06 25.12 -2.48
CA LEU A 406 -8.52 25.42 -3.80
C LEU A 406 -9.61 25.62 -4.84
N LEU A 407 -10.64 24.75 -4.85
CA LEU A 407 -11.78 24.91 -5.75
C LEU A 407 -12.51 26.25 -5.52
N PHE A 408 -12.74 26.64 -4.26
CA PHE A 408 -13.36 27.93 -3.94
C PHE A 408 -12.53 29.10 -4.44
N TYR A 409 -11.20 29.06 -4.26
CA TYR A 409 -10.31 30.11 -4.75
C TYR A 409 -10.18 30.12 -6.29
N LEU A 410 -10.21 28.97 -6.95
CA LEU A 410 -10.24 28.91 -8.41
C LEU A 410 -11.53 29.53 -9.00
N ILE A 411 -12.68 29.26 -8.36
CA ILE A 411 -13.96 29.89 -8.72
C ILE A 411 -13.91 31.40 -8.47
N GLU A 412 -13.36 31.84 -7.33
CA GLU A 412 -13.15 33.25 -7.02
C GLU A 412 -12.26 33.94 -8.07
N TRP A 413 -11.16 33.29 -8.43
CA TRP A 413 -10.24 33.79 -9.46
C TRP A 413 -10.92 33.95 -10.82
N ALA A 414 -11.72 32.97 -11.25
CA ALA A 414 -12.45 33.03 -12.51
C ALA A 414 -13.59 34.06 -12.53
N ARG A 415 -14.25 34.29 -11.39
CA ARG A 415 -15.40 35.22 -11.27
C ARG A 415 -15.00 36.63 -10.85
N GLY A 416 -13.77 36.83 -10.40
CA GLY A 416 -13.30 38.09 -9.81
C GLY A 416 -13.95 38.47 -8.46
N ARG A 417 -14.72 37.58 -7.85
CA ARG A 417 -15.34 37.79 -6.54
C ARG A 417 -15.52 36.50 -5.76
N PRO A 418 -15.40 36.51 -4.42
CA PRO A 418 -15.51 35.32 -3.61
C PRO A 418 -16.93 34.72 -3.68
N LEU A 419 -17.01 33.42 -3.37
CA LEU A 419 -18.29 32.74 -3.13
C LEU A 419 -18.93 33.28 -1.85
N SER A 420 -20.27 33.32 -1.83
CA SER A 420 -20.99 33.73 -0.62
C SER A 420 -20.78 32.73 0.51
N ASP A 421 -20.78 33.21 1.75
CA ASP A 421 -20.59 32.38 2.95
C ASP A 421 -21.63 31.24 3.04
N ARG A 422 -22.86 31.50 2.54
CA ARG A 422 -23.91 30.46 2.49
C ARG A 422 -23.52 29.29 1.57
N VAL A 423 -22.96 29.56 0.39
CA VAL A 423 -22.51 28.52 -0.56
C VAL A 423 -21.33 27.78 0.00
N GLN A 424 -20.36 28.50 0.60
CA GLN A 424 -19.22 27.86 1.26
C GLN A 424 -19.68 26.98 2.42
N GLY A 425 -20.63 27.46 3.24
CA GLY A 425 -21.21 26.71 4.36
C GLY A 425 -21.93 25.43 3.94
N TRP A 426 -22.72 25.47 2.86
CA TRP A 426 -23.33 24.25 2.31
C TRP A 426 -22.29 23.29 1.76
N GLY A 427 -21.30 23.79 1.03
CA GLY A 427 -20.19 22.97 0.57
C GLY A 427 -19.50 22.26 1.73
N MET A 428 -19.19 22.99 2.81
CA MET A 428 -18.54 22.43 3.99
C MET A 428 -19.38 21.31 4.65
N GLN A 429 -20.70 21.49 4.79
CA GLN A 429 -21.59 20.47 5.35
C GLN A 429 -21.60 19.20 4.50
N ILE A 430 -21.70 19.34 3.16
CA ILE A 430 -21.64 18.21 2.23
C ILE A 430 -20.26 17.51 2.34
N GLY A 431 -19.18 18.29 2.38
CA GLY A 431 -17.83 17.76 2.52
C GLY A 431 -17.63 16.97 3.81
N ILE A 432 -18.08 17.49 4.95
CA ILE A 432 -18.03 16.78 6.24
C ILE A 432 -18.80 15.47 6.17
N SER A 433 -20.04 15.52 5.64
CA SER A 433 -20.89 14.34 5.53
C SER A 433 -20.25 13.25 4.66
N LEU A 434 -19.61 13.65 3.55
CA LEU A 434 -18.91 12.73 2.65
C LEU A 434 -17.70 12.11 3.35
N VAL A 435 -16.84 12.91 3.98
CA VAL A 435 -15.65 12.42 4.69
C VAL A 435 -16.02 11.46 5.81
N VAL A 436 -17.03 11.82 6.62
CA VAL A 436 -17.54 10.95 7.70
C VAL A 436 -18.11 9.65 7.12
N GLY A 437 -18.88 9.71 6.02
CA GLY A 437 -19.43 8.55 5.35
C GLY A 437 -18.34 7.59 4.84
N VAL A 438 -17.31 8.11 4.18
CA VAL A 438 -16.16 7.32 3.72
C VAL A 438 -15.39 6.72 4.90
N MET A 439 -15.20 7.48 5.98
CA MET A 439 -14.51 6.99 7.17
C MET A 439 -15.28 5.87 7.88
N LEU A 440 -16.61 5.99 7.98
CA LEU A 440 -17.46 4.93 8.52
C LEU A 440 -17.41 3.67 7.64
N LEU A 441 -17.48 3.84 6.32
CA LEU A 441 -17.37 2.73 5.37
C LEU A 441 -16.01 2.01 5.51
N ALA A 442 -14.91 2.77 5.57
CA ALA A 442 -13.57 2.21 5.77
C ALA A 442 -13.45 1.46 7.12
N LEU A 443 -14.08 1.97 8.17
CA LEU A 443 -14.10 1.30 9.48
C LEU A 443 -14.91 -0.01 9.42
N ILE A 444 -16.07 -0.02 8.74
CA ILE A 444 -16.87 -1.23 8.53
C ILE A 444 -16.06 -2.27 7.75
N ASN A 445 -15.35 -1.85 6.69
CA ASN A 445 -14.46 -2.74 5.94
C ASN A 445 -13.38 -3.34 6.83
N ASP A 446 -12.74 -2.53 7.68
CA ASP A 446 -11.70 -2.98 8.61
C ASP A 446 -12.25 -4.02 9.60
N LEU A 447 -13.44 -3.79 10.16
CA LEU A 447 -14.09 -4.74 11.08
C LEU A 447 -14.45 -6.05 10.39
N GLY A 448 -14.84 -6.00 9.11
CA GLY A 448 -15.11 -7.21 8.31
C GLY A 448 -13.86 -8.03 7.97
N ARG A 449 -12.66 -7.46 8.14
CA ARG A 449 -11.36 -8.11 7.91
C ARG A 449 -10.65 -8.59 9.18
N LEU A 450 -11.24 -8.35 10.37
CA LEU A 450 -10.72 -8.82 11.67
C LEU A 450 -11.06 -10.27 11.91
#